data_a49901daaa14555ad3305c0a4144df07
#
_entry.id   a49901daaa14555ad3305c0a4144df07
#
_cell.length_a   1.000
_cell.length_b   1.000
_cell.length_c   1.000
_cell.angle_alpha   90.00
_cell.angle_beta   90.00
_cell.angle_gamma   90.00
#
_symmetry.space_group_name_H-M   'P 1'
#
loop_
_entity.id
_entity.type
_entity.pdbx_description
1 polymer ?
#
loop_
_entity_poly.entity_id
_entity_poly.type
_entity_poly.pdbx_seq_one_letter_code
_entity_poly.pdbx_strand_id
1 'polypeptide(L)'
;MRVSVICTVLNEAQAAGRLLDSLAAQSRPPDEVIIVDGGSTDGTPAVVMGYAERLPLKLQEARGANISRGRNLAVKRATGDVIASTDAGVRLEPDWLERLAAPFEGLASEELHNGSYAVAGFFQPDPQSAFELALGATTLPLADEIKPEHFLPSSRSAAWSRGAWQCSGGYPEWLDYCEDLLFDFRLIECCGGFAWAPDALVHFRPRPSLASFFKQYYRYARGDGKADLWRKRHLVRYATYLLALPVLLALSILHHPLWLLALLAGALAYCWRPMRRLAAQWQGYGWPQRLWALLLIPLIRLAGDVAKMLGYPAGLRWRRRNRARDEIHWRRAFTSGRRYG
;
A
#
# COMPACT_ATOMS: atom_id res chain seq x y z
N MET A 1 -23.69 6.53 13.87
CA MET A 1 -22.62 5.79 13.20
C MET A 1 -21.41 5.69 14.13
N ARG A 2 -20.96 4.49 14.43
CA ARG A 2 -19.74 4.19 15.22
C ARG A 2 -18.61 3.78 14.29
N VAL A 3 -17.40 4.26 14.56
CA VAL A 3 -16.21 3.98 13.73
C VAL A 3 -15.16 3.23 14.56
N SER A 4 -14.81 2.03 14.12
CA SER A 4 -13.71 1.25 14.67
C SER A 4 -12.45 1.48 13.85
N VAL A 5 -11.38 1.94 14.49
CA VAL A 5 -10.06 1.98 13.83
C VAL A 5 -9.33 0.66 14.07
N ILE A 6 -8.82 0.04 13.01
CA ILE A 6 -8.06 -1.20 13.09
C ILE A 6 -6.61 -1.00 12.66
N CYS A 7 -5.69 -1.67 13.35
CA CYS A 7 -4.28 -1.71 13.00
C CYS A 7 -3.67 -3.08 13.35
N THR A 8 -2.66 -3.50 12.60
CA THR A 8 -1.84 -4.67 12.92
C THR A 8 -0.41 -4.24 13.18
N VAL A 9 0.22 -4.85 14.18
CA VAL A 9 1.60 -4.55 14.59
C VAL A 9 2.45 -5.82 14.63
N LEU A 10 3.73 -5.69 14.29
CA LEU A 10 4.75 -6.72 14.51
C LEU A 10 6.13 -6.07 14.57
N ASN A 11 6.70 -5.98 15.78
CA ASN A 11 8.00 -5.32 16.03
C ASN A 11 8.01 -3.86 15.55
N GLU A 12 7.09 -3.06 16.06
CA GLU A 12 6.86 -1.65 15.68
C GLU A 12 6.96 -0.71 16.91
N ALA A 13 7.70 -1.09 17.96
CA ALA A 13 7.78 -0.30 19.19
C ALA A 13 8.16 1.18 18.96
N GLN A 14 9.06 1.45 18.00
CA GLN A 14 9.47 2.82 17.65
C GLN A 14 8.43 3.60 16.84
N ALA A 15 7.58 2.91 16.08
CA ALA A 15 6.64 3.53 15.15
C ALA A 15 5.22 3.65 15.74
N ALA A 16 4.82 2.71 16.59
CA ALA A 16 3.48 2.63 17.17
C ALA A 16 3.09 3.89 17.96
N GLY A 17 4.03 4.48 18.71
CA GLY A 17 3.79 5.71 19.46
C GLY A 17 3.31 6.86 18.58
N ARG A 18 3.93 7.05 17.42
CA ARG A 18 3.58 8.11 16.46
C ARG A 18 2.15 7.97 15.92
N LEU A 19 1.74 6.74 15.61
CA LEU A 19 0.38 6.46 15.19
C LEU A 19 -0.60 6.77 16.33
N LEU A 20 -0.33 6.26 17.54
CA LEU A 20 -1.22 6.39 18.67
C LEU A 20 -1.35 7.84 19.17
N ASP A 21 -0.28 8.63 19.12
CA ASP A 21 -0.36 10.08 19.38
C ASP A 21 -1.25 10.78 18.37
N SER A 22 -1.12 10.45 17.06
CA SER A 22 -1.97 11.05 16.04
C SER A 22 -3.43 10.58 16.11
N LEU A 23 -3.70 9.37 16.60
CA LEU A 23 -5.05 8.89 16.87
C LEU A 23 -5.68 9.59 18.08
N ALA A 24 -4.91 9.82 19.13
CA ALA A 24 -5.38 10.55 20.31
C ALA A 24 -5.64 12.05 20.06
N ALA A 25 -5.07 12.60 18.98
CA ALA A 25 -5.22 13.99 18.57
C ALA A 25 -6.26 14.20 17.44
N GLN A 26 -7.06 13.19 17.08
CA GLN A 26 -8.07 13.31 16.04
C GLN A 26 -9.19 14.28 16.41
N SER A 27 -9.62 15.15 15.46
CA SER A 27 -10.79 16.04 15.60
C SER A 27 -12.07 15.25 15.86
N ARG A 28 -12.21 14.10 15.19
CA ARG A 28 -13.20 13.06 15.47
C ARG A 28 -12.52 11.90 16.21
N PRO A 29 -12.70 11.73 17.53
CA PRO A 29 -12.17 10.58 18.24
C PRO A 29 -12.72 9.25 17.70
N PRO A 30 -11.91 8.19 17.63
CA PRO A 30 -12.41 6.86 17.28
C PRO A 30 -13.33 6.33 18.41
N ASP A 31 -14.41 5.62 18.05
CA ASP A 31 -15.28 4.97 19.05
C ASP A 31 -14.61 3.73 19.65
N GLU A 32 -13.68 3.11 18.95
CA GLU A 32 -12.78 2.07 19.44
C GLU A 32 -11.54 1.96 18.56
N VAL A 33 -10.43 1.53 19.15
CA VAL A 33 -9.16 1.24 18.45
C VAL A 33 -8.80 -0.22 18.72
N ILE A 34 -8.70 -1.04 17.68
CA ILE A 34 -8.37 -2.45 17.81
C ILE A 34 -7.02 -2.71 17.18
N ILE A 35 -6.07 -3.10 18.00
CA ILE A 35 -4.72 -3.45 17.57
C ILE A 35 -4.52 -4.96 17.72
N VAL A 36 -4.09 -5.61 16.63
CA VAL A 36 -3.73 -7.02 16.65
C VAL A 36 -2.21 -7.13 16.53
N ASP A 37 -1.58 -7.68 17.57
CA ASP A 37 -0.15 -7.95 17.61
C ASP A 37 0.17 -9.34 17.09
N GLY A 38 1.00 -9.43 16.05
CA GLY A 38 1.45 -10.68 15.42
C GLY A 38 2.44 -11.52 16.25
N GLY A 39 2.72 -11.10 17.48
CA GLY A 39 3.68 -11.73 18.39
C GLY A 39 5.00 -10.97 18.44
N SER A 40 4.96 -9.68 18.69
CA SER A 40 6.13 -8.80 18.83
C SER A 40 7.04 -9.21 19.99
N THR A 41 8.32 -8.96 19.82
CA THR A 41 9.39 -9.27 20.80
C THR A 41 10.19 -8.04 21.21
N ASP A 42 9.84 -6.86 20.71
CA ASP A 42 10.58 -5.59 20.87
C ASP A 42 9.92 -4.59 21.83
N GLY A 43 8.93 -5.03 22.63
CA GLY A 43 8.19 -4.13 23.54
C GLY A 43 6.99 -3.42 22.91
N THR A 44 6.64 -3.67 21.65
CA THR A 44 5.45 -3.10 20.98
C THR A 44 4.17 -3.18 21.83
N PRO A 45 3.81 -4.33 22.47
CA PRO A 45 2.59 -4.42 23.28
C PRO A 45 2.60 -3.44 24.45
N ALA A 46 3.73 -3.23 25.11
CA ALA A 46 3.87 -2.29 26.22
C ALA A 46 3.66 -0.85 25.76
N VAL A 47 4.26 -0.46 24.61
CA VAL A 47 4.03 0.87 24.00
C VAL A 47 2.54 1.07 23.71
N VAL A 48 1.89 0.09 23.08
CA VAL A 48 0.46 0.15 22.74
C VAL A 48 -0.39 0.32 24.00
N MET A 49 -0.16 -0.50 25.02
CA MET A 49 -0.93 -0.45 26.27
C MET A 49 -0.75 0.85 27.05
N GLY A 50 0.37 1.56 26.87
CA GLY A 50 0.59 2.90 27.44
C GLY A 50 -0.41 3.95 26.97
N TYR A 51 -1.20 3.68 25.93
CA TYR A 51 -2.24 4.59 25.42
C TYR A 51 -3.67 4.20 25.86
N ALA A 52 -3.85 3.16 26.65
CA ALA A 52 -5.17 2.65 27.05
C ALA A 52 -6.04 3.66 27.84
N GLU A 53 -5.41 4.63 28.54
CA GLU A 53 -6.12 5.71 29.22
C GLU A 53 -6.51 6.88 28.29
N ARG A 54 -5.82 7.01 27.15
CA ARG A 54 -6.01 8.11 26.16
C ARG A 54 -6.91 7.71 25.00
N LEU A 55 -7.04 6.42 24.70
CA LEU A 55 -7.77 5.86 23.57
C LEU A 55 -8.66 4.69 24.04
N PRO A 56 -9.84 4.49 23.44
CA PRO A 56 -10.69 3.32 23.67
C PRO A 56 -10.05 2.08 23.00
N LEU A 57 -8.90 1.65 23.52
CA LEU A 57 -7.98 0.73 22.90
C LEU A 57 -8.21 -0.72 23.36
N LYS A 58 -8.21 -1.64 22.41
CA LYS A 58 -8.23 -3.08 22.65
C LYS A 58 -7.04 -3.71 21.94
N LEU A 59 -6.12 -4.29 22.71
CA LEU A 59 -5.00 -5.08 22.17
C LEU A 59 -5.36 -6.56 22.16
N GLN A 60 -5.05 -7.24 21.05
CA GLN A 60 -5.19 -8.69 20.90
C GLN A 60 -3.87 -9.28 20.39
N GLU A 61 -3.32 -10.22 21.13
CA GLU A 61 -2.19 -11.01 20.64
C GLU A 61 -2.67 -12.12 19.70
N ALA A 62 -1.97 -12.28 18.57
CA ALA A 62 -2.22 -13.33 17.58
C ALA A 62 -0.89 -13.82 16.99
N ARG A 63 -0.10 -14.53 17.82
CA ARG A 63 1.25 -15.01 17.43
C ARG A 63 1.25 -15.74 16.09
N GLY A 64 2.16 -15.35 15.21
CA GLY A 64 2.31 -15.93 13.88
C GLY A 64 1.23 -15.51 12.88
N ALA A 65 0.30 -14.61 13.25
CA ALA A 65 -0.62 -14.04 12.29
C ALA A 65 0.14 -13.17 11.28
N ASN A 66 -0.11 -13.38 9.99
CA ASN A 66 0.29 -12.43 8.97
C ASN A 66 -0.65 -11.21 8.98
N ILE A 67 -0.33 -10.19 8.19
CA ILE A 67 -1.07 -8.93 8.14
C ILE A 67 -2.56 -9.14 7.80
N SER A 68 -2.88 -10.03 6.85
CA SER A 68 -4.26 -10.37 6.46
C SER A 68 -5.06 -10.95 7.62
N ARG A 69 -4.49 -11.96 8.29
CA ARG A 69 -5.11 -12.59 9.45
C ARG A 69 -5.27 -11.62 10.61
N GLY A 70 -4.25 -10.79 10.86
CA GLY A 70 -4.31 -9.75 11.89
C GLY A 70 -5.45 -8.77 11.64
N ARG A 71 -5.58 -8.24 10.41
CA ARG A 71 -6.69 -7.34 10.04
C ARG A 71 -8.05 -8.02 10.13
N ASN A 72 -8.18 -9.27 9.65
CA ASN A 72 -9.42 -10.02 9.78
C ASN A 72 -9.83 -10.23 11.25
N LEU A 73 -8.89 -10.54 12.13
CA LEU A 73 -9.14 -10.66 13.57
C LEU A 73 -9.58 -9.31 14.17
N ALA A 74 -8.93 -8.21 13.79
CA ALA A 74 -9.31 -6.89 14.24
C ALA A 74 -10.75 -6.53 13.82
N VAL A 75 -11.13 -6.78 12.55
CA VAL A 75 -12.50 -6.52 12.07
C VAL A 75 -13.52 -7.40 12.78
N LYS A 76 -13.23 -8.68 13.02
CA LYS A 76 -14.12 -9.58 13.78
C LYS A 76 -14.37 -9.10 15.20
N ARG A 77 -13.39 -8.44 15.83
CA ARG A 77 -13.49 -7.89 17.18
C ARG A 77 -14.14 -6.51 17.21
N ALA A 78 -14.11 -5.79 16.10
CA ALA A 78 -14.70 -4.47 15.94
C ALA A 78 -16.22 -4.52 16.13
N THR A 79 -16.79 -3.48 16.77
CA THR A 79 -18.22 -3.33 17.01
C THR A 79 -18.83 -2.16 16.23
N GLY A 80 -18.00 -1.32 15.60
CA GLY A 80 -18.45 -0.16 14.82
C GLY A 80 -19.17 -0.54 13.52
N ASP A 81 -19.98 0.36 13.03
CA ASP A 81 -20.70 0.26 11.76
C ASP A 81 -19.74 0.40 10.57
N VAL A 82 -18.72 1.23 10.77
CA VAL A 82 -17.64 1.53 9.81
C VAL A 82 -16.31 1.07 10.39
N ILE A 83 -15.49 0.46 9.55
CA ILE A 83 -14.14 0.04 9.87
C ILE A 83 -13.17 0.95 9.12
N ALA A 84 -12.32 1.68 9.84
CA ALA A 84 -11.22 2.46 9.29
C ALA A 84 -9.91 1.72 9.52
N SER A 85 -9.14 1.49 8.47
CA SER A 85 -7.86 0.78 8.54
C SER A 85 -6.68 1.74 8.44
N THR A 86 -5.66 1.49 9.26
CA THR A 86 -4.38 2.17 9.21
C THR A 86 -3.22 1.23 9.54
N ASP A 87 -1.97 1.66 9.33
CA ASP A 87 -0.75 0.89 9.60
C ASP A 87 0.05 1.53 10.76
N ALA A 88 0.81 0.72 11.52
CA ALA A 88 1.58 1.18 12.68
C ALA A 88 2.63 2.26 12.37
N GLY A 89 3.20 2.25 11.17
CA GLY A 89 4.30 3.15 10.77
C GLY A 89 3.87 4.51 10.23
N VAL A 90 2.60 4.90 10.39
CA VAL A 90 2.08 6.15 9.83
C VAL A 90 1.86 7.21 10.92
N ARG A 91 1.76 8.47 10.50
CA ARG A 91 1.19 9.60 11.22
C ARG A 91 -0.05 10.07 10.48
N LEU A 92 -1.15 10.19 11.17
CA LEU A 92 -2.42 10.64 10.62
C LEU A 92 -2.50 12.17 10.68
N GLU A 93 -3.14 12.80 9.69
CA GLU A 93 -3.54 14.21 9.83
C GLU A 93 -4.62 14.38 10.89
N PRO A 94 -4.71 15.53 11.57
CA PRO A 94 -5.63 15.71 12.69
C PRO A 94 -7.11 15.47 12.37
N ASP A 95 -7.54 15.64 11.15
CA ASP A 95 -8.90 15.45 10.65
C ASP A 95 -9.08 14.16 9.81
N TRP A 96 -8.07 13.26 9.84
CA TRP A 96 -8.07 12.04 9.03
C TRP A 96 -9.32 11.18 9.22
N LEU A 97 -9.71 10.90 10.47
CA LEU A 97 -10.86 10.03 10.74
C LEU A 97 -12.19 10.69 10.39
N GLU A 98 -12.29 11.99 10.62
CA GLU A 98 -13.44 12.80 10.21
C GLU A 98 -13.62 12.75 8.68
N ARG A 99 -12.56 13.05 7.91
CA ARG A 99 -12.56 13.02 6.46
C ARG A 99 -12.86 11.65 5.88
N LEU A 100 -12.30 10.60 6.50
CA LEU A 100 -12.51 9.23 6.06
C LEU A 100 -13.93 8.73 6.35
N ALA A 101 -14.54 9.22 7.43
CA ALA A 101 -15.88 8.85 7.85
C ALA A 101 -16.99 9.65 7.17
N ALA A 102 -16.70 10.87 6.69
CA ALA A 102 -17.68 11.78 6.09
C ALA A 102 -18.56 11.15 4.99
N PRO A 103 -18.04 10.32 4.05
CA PRO A 103 -18.89 9.69 3.03
C PRO A 103 -19.94 8.69 3.57
N PHE A 104 -19.82 8.27 4.82
CA PHE A 104 -20.81 7.40 5.49
C PHE A 104 -21.84 8.19 6.30
N GLU A 105 -21.69 9.50 6.43
CA GLU A 105 -22.62 10.35 7.19
C GLU A 105 -23.99 10.38 6.50
N GLY A 106 -25.04 10.33 7.34
CA GLY A 106 -26.42 10.26 6.84
C GLY A 106 -26.94 8.86 6.55
N LEU A 107 -26.08 7.85 6.51
CA LEU A 107 -26.49 6.45 6.37
C LEU A 107 -26.89 5.89 7.75
N ALA A 108 -28.02 5.17 7.79
CA ALA A 108 -28.45 4.48 9.01
C ALA A 108 -27.52 3.30 9.35
N SER A 109 -27.43 2.93 10.62
CA SER A 109 -26.60 1.80 11.07
C SER A 109 -26.99 0.49 10.35
N GLU A 110 -28.27 0.28 10.11
CA GLU A 110 -28.78 -0.88 9.36
C GLU A 110 -28.29 -0.89 7.91
N GLU A 111 -28.26 0.27 7.24
CA GLU A 111 -27.73 0.41 5.89
C GLU A 111 -26.23 0.09 5.85
N LEU A 112 -25.45 0.52 6.88
CA LEU A 112 -24.02 0.24 6.97
C LEU A 112 -23.72 -1.23 7.29
N HIS A 113 -24.61 -1.92 7.98
CA HIS A 113 -24.48 -3.35 8.24
C HIS A 113 -24.86 -4.24 7.04
N ASN A 114 -25.86 -3.84 6.28
CA ASN A 114 -26.42 -4.62 5.17
C ASN A 114 -25.91 -4.12 3.81
N GLY A 115 -25.59 -2.84 3.69
CA GLY A 115 -25.08 -2.21 2.46
C GLY A 115 -23.56 -2.26 2.35
N SER A 116 -23.08 -2.12 1.12
CA SER A 116 -21.66 -2.21 0.81
C SER A 116 -21.13 -0.84 0.38
N TYR A 117 -20.40 -0.17 1.26
CA TYR A 117 -19.79 1.14 1.05
C TYR A 117 -18.30 1.08 1.38
N ALA A 118 -17.48 1.72 0.55
CA ALA A 118 -16.03 1.81 0.76
C ALA A 118 -15.50 3.19 0.40
N VAL A 119 -14.50 3.65 1.15
CA VAL A 119 -13.86 4.96 1.03
C VAL A 119 -12.35 4.77 0.91
N ALA A 120 -11.75 5.48 -0.04
CA ALA A 120 -10.31 5.53 -0.25
C ALA A 120 -9.78 6.89 0.22
N GLY A 121 -8.99 6.90 1.29
CA GLY A 121 -8.15 8.02 1.68
C GLY A 121 -6.85 8.05 0.91
N PHE A 122 -5.94 8.96 1.26
CA PHE A 122 -4.68 9.15 0.57
C PHE A 122 -3.48 9.07 1.50
N PHE A 123 -2.29 9.00 0.92
CA PHE A 123 -1.05 8.89 1.67
C PHE A 123 0.08 9.68 1.01
N GLN A 124 0.95 10.28 1.82
CA GLN A 124 2.13 11.01 1.37
C GLN A 124 3.40 10.47 2.05
N PRO A 125 4.57 10.58 1.38
CA PRO A 125 5.83 10.26 2.02
C PRO A 125 6.20 11.32 3.06
N ASP A 126 6.81 10.87 4.17
CA ASP A 126 7.44 11.69 5.20
C ASP A 126 8.95 11.38 5.23
N PRO A 127 9.72 11.82 4.21
CA PRO A 127 11.12 11.45 4.05
C PRO A 127 12.03 12.18 5.03
N GLN A 128 12.95 11.43 5.65
CA GLN A 128 13.95 11.93 6.61
C GLN A 128 15.35 12.02 5.99
N SER A 129 15.51 11.64 4.72
CA SER A 129 16.79 11.67 4.00
C SER A 129 16.58 11.91 2.51
N ALA A 130 17.66 12.31 1.80
CA ALA A 130 17.64 12.46 0.35
C ALA A 130 17.29 11.14 -0.39
N PHE A 131 17.68 9.98 0.18
CA PHE A 131 17.30 8.68 -0.36
C PHE A 131 15.80 8.44 -0.22
N GLU A 132 15.22 8.70 0.95
CA GLU A 132 13.79 8.53 1.20
C GLU A 132 12.95 9.50 0.35
N LEU A 133 13.44 10.74 0.14
CA LEU A 133 12.82 11.72 -0.76
C LEU A 133 12.80 11.20 -2.21
N ALA A 134 13.95 10.72 -2.72
CA ALA A 134 14.04 10.13 -4.05
C ALA A 134 13.16 8.88 -4.19
N LEU A 135 13.09 8.05 -3.14
CA LEU A 135 12.27 6.85 -3.11
C LEU A 135 10.77 7.20 -3.14
N GLY A 136 10.34 8.15 -2.32
CA GLY A 136 8.96 8.66 -2.33
C GLY A 136 8.56 9.15 -3.71
N ALA A 137 9.34 10.06 -4.30
CA ALA A 137 9.11 10.58 -5.65
C ALA A 137 9.11 9.49 -6.74
N THR A 138 9.91 8.43 -6.55
CA THR A 138 9.99 7.32 -7.52
C THR A 138 8.78 6.38 -7.46
N THR A 139 8.22 6.17 -6.27
CA THR A 139 7.29 5.07 -6.03
C THR A 139 5.85 5.49 -5.74
N LEU A 140 5.65 6.73 -5.30
CA LEU A 140 4.34 7.22 -4.87
C LEU A 140 3.80 8.27 -5.85
N PRO A 141 2.52 8.19 -6.23
CA PRO A 141 1.88 9.23 -7.02
C PRO A 141 1.63 10.49 -6.20
N LEU A 142 1.52 11.63 -6.87
CA LEU A 142 0.91 12.83 -6.29
C LEU A 142 -0.62 12.73 -6.36
N ALA A 143 -1.32 13.49 -5.54
CA ALA A 143 -2.78 13.46 -5.50
C ALA A 143 -3.42 13.86 -6.85
N ASP A 144 -2.82 14.82 -7.56
CA ASP A 144 -3.25 15.29 -8.89
C ASP A 144 -3.03 14.27 -10.02
N GLU A 145 -2.23 13.22 -9.78
CA GLU A 145 -2.02 12.13 -10.72
C GLU A 145 -3.05 11.00 -10.56
N ILE A 146 -3.87 11.04 -9.50
CA ILE A 146 -4.87 10.02 -9.20
C ILE A 146 -6.11 10.23 -10.06
N LYS A 147 -6.57 9.12 -10.62
CA LYS A 147 -7.91 9.00 -11.21
C LYS A 147 -8.76 8.23 -10.21
N PRO A 148 -9.69 8.89 -9.52
CA PRO A 148 -10.44 8.28 -8.41
C PRO A 148 -11.11 6.95 -8.79
N GLU A 149 -11.67 6.87 -9.99
CA GLU A 149 -12.37 5.70 -10.52
C GLU A 149 -11.46 4.46 -10.73
N HIS A 150 -10.15 4.64 -10.72
CA HIS A 150 -9.15 3.58 -10.90
C HIS A 150 -8.18 3.46 -9.72
N PHE A 151 -8.39 4.27 -8.68
CA PHE A 151 -7.52 4.24 -7.52
C PHE A 151 -7.81 3.01 -6.65
N LEU A 152 -6.74 2.30 -6.31
CA LEU A 152 -6.77 1.22 -5.33
C LEU A 152 -6.10 1.75 -4.07
N PRO A 153 -6.85 1.94 -2.98
CA PRO A 153 -6.28 2.48 -1.75
C PRO A 153 -5.28 1.53 -1.12
N SER A 154 -4.41 2.08 -0.30
CA SER A 154 -3.67 1.26 0.65
C SER A 154 -4.48 1.16 1.95
N SER A 155 -4.43 0.01 2.60
CA SER A 155 -5.03 -0.15 3.94
C SER A 155 -4.44 0.77 5.02
N ARG A 156 -3.53 1.70 4.65
CA ARG A 156 -3.06 2.79 5.53
C ARG A 156 -4.10 3.87 5.73
N SER A 157 -4.95 4.10 4.72
CA SER A 157 -6.03 5.07 4.77
C SER A 157 -7.17 4.57 3.90
N ALA A 158 -8.01 3.73 4.44
CA ALA A 158 -9.20 3.20 3.80
C ALA A 158 -10.26 2.89 4.84
N ALA A 159 -11.54 3.03 4.48
CA ALA A 159 -12.64 2.62 5.33
C ALA A 159 -13.72 1.89 4.53
N TRP A 160 -14.47 1.06 5.21
CA TRP A 160 -15.58 0.32 4.62
C TRP A 160 -16.66 0.03 5.66
N SER A 161 -17.88 -0.14 5.18
CA SER A 161 -19.00 -0.57 6.00
C SER A 161 -18.82 -2.04 6.43
N ARG A 162 -19.45 -2.43 7.51
CA ARG A 162 -19.44 -3.82 7.97
C ARG A 162 -20.02 -4.77 6.90
N GLY A 163 -21.09 -4.35 6.22
CA GLY A 163 -21.66 -5.10 5.11
C GLY A 163 -20.68 -5.33 3.96
N ALA A 164 -19.86 -4.32 3.62
CA ALA A 164 -18.82 -4.45 2.58
C ALA A 164 -17.76 -5.49 2.96
N TRP A 165 -17.33 -5.53 4.24
CA TRP A 165 -16.38 -6.54 4.69
C TRP A 165 -16.97 -7.95 4.63
N GLN A 166 -18.22 -8.11 5.03
CA GLN A 166 -18.91 -9.39 4.96
C GLN A 166 -19.06 -9.87 3.50
N CYS A 167 -19.51 -8.99 2.61
CA CYS A 167 -19.63 -9.26 1.19
C CYS A 167 -18.27 -9.65 0.57
N SER A 168 -17.20 -8.94 0.89
CA SER A 168 -15.86 -9.18 0.32
C SER A 168 -15.20 -10.47 0.82
N GLY A 169 -15.69 -11.06 1.92
CA GLY A 169 -15.06 -12.21 2.58
C GLY A 169 -13.73 -11.89 3.26
N GLY A 170 -13.40 -10.59 3.45
CA GLY A 170 -12.22 -10.11 4.16
C GLY A 170 -10.89 -10.25 3.40
N TYR A 171 -9.80 -10.01 4.12
CA TYR A 171 -8.44 -10.09 3.56
C TYR A 171 -8.02 -11.53 3.27
N PRO A 172 -7.30 -11.78 2.16
CA PRO A 172 -6.85 -13.12 1.78
C PRO A 172 -5.67 -13.59 2.66
N GLU A 173 -5.92 -14.45 3.65
CA GLU A 173 -4.91 -14.89 4.63
C GLU A 173 -3.77 -15.72 4.03
N TRP A 174 -3.91 -16.22 2.81
CA TRP A 174 -2.86 -16.93 2.08
C TRP A 174 -1.82 -16.02 1.41
N LEU A 175 -2.04 -14.68 1.43
CA LEU A 175 -1.12 -13.67 0.93
C LEU A 175 -0.41 -12.95 2.08
N ASP A 176 0.92 -12.82 1.93
CA ASP A 176 1.77 -12.06 2.84
C ASP A 176 1.95 -10.60 2.35
N TYR A 177 1.77 -10.37 1.03
CA TYR A 177 1.92 -9.09 0.34
C TYR A 177 0.92 -9.02 -0.81
N CYS A 178 0.47 -7.81 -1.17
CA CYS A 178 -0.60 -7.55 -2.12
C CYS A 178 -1.98 -8.04 -1.65
N GLU A 179 -2.13 -8.26 -0.35
CA GLU A 179 -3.38 -8.65 0.28
C GLU A 179 -4.42 -7.54 0.20
N ASP A 180 -3.98 -6.29 0.32
CA ASP A 180 -4.79 -5.09 0.17
C ASP A 180 -5.37 -5.00 -1.26
N LEU A 181 -4.58 -5.21 -2.29
CA LEU A 181 -5.06 -5.21 -3.68
C LEU A 181 -6.16 -6.23 -3.94
N LEU A 182 -6.02 -7.46 -3.40
CA LEU A 182 -7.07 -8.46 -3.56
C LEU A 182 -8.34 -8.09 -2.79
N PHE A 183 -8.18 -7.53 -1.62
CA PHE A 183 -9.29 -7.04 -0.81
C PHE A 183 -9.99 -5.86 -1.51
N ASP A 184 -9.23 -4.92 -2.08
CA ASP A 184 -9.77 -3.80 -2.87
C ASP A 184 -10.59 -4.29 -4.08
N PHE A 185 -10.08 -5.28 -4.83
CA PHE A 185 -10.85 -5.85 -5.94
C PHE A 185 -12.17 -6.47 -5.49
N ARG A 186 -12.18 -7.15 -4.34
CA ARG A 186 -13.41 -7.69 -3.75
C ARG A 186 -14.37 -6.59 -3.29
N LEU A 187 -13.83 -5.53 -2.67
CA LEU A 187 -14.63 -4.36 -2.31
C LEU A 187 -15.24 -3.68 -3.52
N ILE A 188 -14.49 -3.53 -4.63
CA ILE A 188 -15.02 -2.98 -5.87
C ILE A 188 -16.19 -3.83 -6.42
N GLU A 189 -16.11 -5.16 -6.34
CA GLU A 189 -17.24 -6.04 -6.72
C GLU A 189 -18.46 -5.82 -5.84
N CYS A 190 -18.27 -5.64 -4.53
CA CYS A 190 -19.34 -5.44 -3.57
C CYS A 190 -19.94 -4.03 -3.58
N CYS A 191 -19.08 -3.01 -3.72
CA CYS A 191 -19.44 -1.60 -3.53
C CYS A 191 -19.60 -0.82 -4.85
N GLY A 192 -19.20 -1.41 -5.98
CA GLY A 192 -19.11 -0.70 -7.27
C GLY A 192 -17.86 0.20 -7.41
N GLY A 193 -17.16 0.51 -6.33
CA GLY A 193 -15.96 1.36 -6.27
C GLY A 193 -15.74 1.95 -4.90
N PHE A 194 -14.82 2.92 -4.83
CA PHE A 194 -14.51 3.67 -3.60
C PHE A 194 -14.96 5.11 -3.74
N ALA A 195 -15.57 5.67 -2.70
CA ALA A 195 -15.68 7.11 -2.56
C ALA A 195 -14.27 7.68 -2.33
N TRP A 196 -13.92 8.76 -3.02
CA TRP A 196 -12.60 9.36 -2.95
C TRP A 196 -12.53 10.45 -1.88
N ALA A 197 -11.69 10.25 -0.86
CA ALA A 197 -11.45 11.16 0.24
C ALA A 197 -9.95 11.53 0.31
N PRO A 198 -9.42 12.36 -0.61
CA PRO A 198 -7.98 12.67 -0.68
C PRO A 198 -7.45 13.36 0.57
N ASP A 199 -8.30 14.09 1.29
CA ASP A 199 -7.95 14.81 2.51
C ASP A 199 -7.90 13.91 3.75
N ALA A 200 -8.41 12.68 3.66
CA ALA A 200 -8.14 11.65 4.67
C ALA A 200 -6.69 11.15 4.53
N LEU A 201 -5.75 12.04 4.91
CA LEU A 201 -4.34 11.94 4.59
C LEU A 201 -3.54 11.30 5.71
N VAL A 202 -2.65 10.38 5.34
CA VAL A 202 -1.65 9.79 6.22
C VAL A 202 -0.25 10.00 5.70
N HIS A 203 0.71 10.15 6.60
CA HIS A 203 2.12 10.28 6.29
C HIS A 203 2.87 9.03 6.73
N PHE A 204 3.72 8.50 5.86
CA PHE A 204 4.54 7.36 6.24
C PHE A 204 5.98 7.53 5.76
N ARG A 205 6.91 7.02 6.53
CA ARG A 205 8.32 7.06 6.19
C ARG A 205 8.66 6.03 5.11
N PRO A 206 9.21 6.42 3.95
CA PRO A 206 9.75 5.49 2.96
C PRO A 206 10.85 4.61 3.55
N ARG A 207 11.18 3.49 2.89
CA ARG A 207 12.27 2.61 3.35
C ARG A 207 13.60 3.37 3.38
N PRO A 208 14.40 3.22 4.47
CA PRO A 208 15.59 4.06 4.68
C PRO A 208 16.81 3.67 3.83
N SER A 209 16.77 2.54 3.13
CA SER A 209 17.90 2.05 2.35
C SER A 209 17.50 1.31 1.09
N LEU A 210 18.42 1.27 0.10
CA LEU A 210 18.23 0.52 -1.14
C LEU A 210 17.99 -0.98 -0.88
N ALA A 211 18.67 -1.56 0.11
CA ALA A 211 18.50 -2.98 0.47
C ALA A 211 17.10 -3.27 1.02
N SER A 212 16.58 -2.43 1.94
CA SER A 212 15.24 -2.57 2.49
C SER A 212 14.15 -2.34 1.44
N PHE A 213 14.36 -1.39 0.54
CA PHE A 213 13.51 -1.14 -0.63
C PHE A 213 13.49 -2.33 -1.58
N PHE A 214 14.67 -2.85 -1.96
CA PHE A 214 14.79 -4.03 -2.83
C PHE A 214 14.03 -5.22 -2.25
N LYS A 215 14.23 -5.51 -0.96
CA LYS A 215 13.53 -6.59 -0.25
C LYS A 215 12.01 -6.41 -0.28
N GLN A 216 11.52 -5.18 -0.09
CA GLN A 216 10.09 -4.86 -0.16
C GLN A 216 9.53 -5.11 -1.56
N TYR A 217 10.19 -4.62 -2.61
CA TYR A 217 9.72 -4.73 -3.98
C TYR A 217 9.82 -6.15 -4.56
N TYR A 218 10.82 -6.92 -4.11
CA TYR A 218 10.87 -8.36 -4.35
C TYR A 218 9.64 -9.07 -3.77
N ARG A 219 9.28 -8.73 -2.53
CA ARG A 219 8.13 -9.33 -1.84
C ARG A 219 6.81 -8.93 -2.49
N TYR A 220 6.65 -7.68 -2.90
CA TYR A 220 5.48 -7.22 -3.65
C TYR A 220 5.33 -8.01 -4.96
N ALA A 221 6.38 -8.11 -5.76
CA ALA A 221 6.32 -8.86 -7.01
C ALA A 221 6.10 -10.38 -6.78
N ARG A 222 6.61 -10.92 -5.68
CA ARG A 222 6.26 -12.30 -5.27
C ARG A 222 4.78 -12.42 -4.95
N GLY A 223 4.18 -11.45 -4.29
CA GLY A 223 2.75 -11.34 -4.08
C GLY A 223 1.98 -11.27 -5.39
N ASP A 224 2.40 -10.40 -6.33
CA ASP A 224 1.85 -10.30 -7.68
C ASP A 224 1.83 -11.67 -8.38
N GLY A 225 2.94 -12.41 -8.31
CA GLY A 225 3.04 -13.73 -8.93
C GLY A 225 2.17 -14.79 -8.24
N LYS A 226 2.04 -14.77 -6.90
CA LYS A 226 1.11 -15.63 -6.16
C LYS A 226 -0.34 -15.37 -6.55
N ALA A 227 -0.73 -14.10 -6.62
CA ALA A 227 -2.09 -13.67 -6.94
C ALA A 227 -2.38 -13.56 -8.44
N ASP A 228 -1.38 -13.76 -9.29
CA ASP A 228 -1.50 -13.63 -10.74
C ASP A 228 -1.91 -12.22 -11.19
N LEU A 229 -1.28 -11.21 -10.59
CA LEU A 229 -1.51 -9.81 -10.87
C LEU A 229 -0.50 -9.26 -11.90
N TRP A 230 -0.91 -8.25 -12.63
CA TRP A 230 -0.07 -7.37 -13.44
C TRP A 230 0.82 -8.07 -14.49
N ARG A 231 0.39 -9.20 -15.06
CA ARG A 231 1.16 -9.98 -16.07
C ARG A 231 1.75 -9.10 -17.16
N LYS A 232 0.93 -8.21 -17.77
CA LYS A 232 1.39 -7.34 -18.85
C LYS A 232 2.52 -6.41 -18.40
N ARG A 233 2.41 -5.83 -17.20
CA ARG A 233 3.44 -4.94 -16.64
C ARG A 233 4.75 -5.70 -16.41
N HIS A 234 4.68 -6.94 -15.92
CA HIS A 234 5.86 -7.79 -15.75
C HIS A 234 6.47 -8.21 -17.10
N LEU A 235 5.66 -8.61 -18.08
CA LEU A 235 6.14 -8.96 -19.44
C LEU A 235 6.83 -7.78 -20.12
N VAL A 236 6.25 -6.58 -20.08
CA VAL A 236 6.88 -5.36 -20.62
C VAL A 236 8.24 -5.12 -19.96
N ARG A 237 8.34 -5.30 -18.63
CA ARG A 237 9.62 -5.16 -17.91
C ARG A 237 10.66 -6.16 -18.41
N TYR A 238 10.31 -7.45 -18.54
CA TYR A 238 11.23 -8.45 -19.10
C TYR A 238 11.62 -8.12 -20.53
N ALA A 239 10.68 -7.74 -21.38
CA ALA A 239 10.98 -7.36 -22.77
C ALA A 239 11.92 -6.14 -22.82
N THR A 240 11.75 -5.16 -21.94
CA THR A 240 12.63 -3.99 -21.86
C THR A 240 14.05 -4.38 -21.48
N TYR A 241 14.24 -5.14 -20.40
CA TYR A 241 15.58 -5.42 -19.87
C TYR A 241 16.30 -6.58 -20.56
N LEU A 242 15.58 -7.59 -21.05
CA LEU A 242 16.17 -8.80 -21.64
C LEU A 242 16.19 -8.78 -23.17
N LEU A 243 15.44 -7.89 -23.81
CA LEU A 243 15.38 -7.80 -25.27
C LEU A 243 15.72 -6.39 -25.75
N ALA A 244 14.92 -5.38 -25.44
CA ALA A 244 15.08 -4.05 -26.03
C ALA A 244 16.42 -3.40 -25.64
N LEU A 245 16.81 -3.44 -24.37
CA LEU A 245 18.08 -2.87 -23.90
C LEU A 245 19.30 -3.57 -24.53
N PRO A 246 19.44 -4.92 -24.51
CA PRO A 246 20.55 -5.58 -25.19
C PRO A 246 20.60 -5.34 -26.70
N VAL A 247 19.44 -5.33 -27.39
CA VAL A 247 19.38 -5.05 -28.83
C VAL A 247 19.85 -3.63 -29.13
N LEU A 248 19.41 -2.62 -28.41
CA LEU A 248 19.85 -1.24 -28.62
C LEU A 248 21.34 -1.06 -28.34
N LEU A 249 21.87 -1.74 -27.31
CA LEU A 249 23.31 -1.76 -27.04
C LEU A 249 24.08 -2.42 -28.17
N ALA A 250 23.64 -3.58 -28.68
CA ALA A 250 24.26 -4.25 -29.82
C ALA A 250 24.24 -3.39 -31.08
N LEU A 251 23.10 -2.75 -31.38
CA LEU A 251 22.97 -1.82 -32.49
C LEU A 251 23.90 -0.62 -32.36
N SER A 252 24.10 -0.11 -31.14
CA SER A 252 25.01 1.02 -30.90
C SER A 252 26.49 0.65 -31.16
N ILE A 253 26.87 -0.60 -30.91
CA ILE A 253 28.24 -1.10 -31.09
C ILE A 253 28.47 -1.57 -32.51
N LEU A 254 27.53 -2.35 -33.07
CA LEU A 254 27.72 -3.06 -34.34
C LEU A 254 27.25 -2.26 -35.55
N HIS A 255 26.30 -1.34 -35.41
CA HIS A 255 25.72 -0.62 -36.52
C HIS A 255 26.08 0.87 -36.49
N HIS A 256 25.62 1.63 -35.47
CA HIS A 256 25.89 3.07 -35.38
C HIS A 256 25.72 3.63 -33.95
N PRO A 257 26.69 4.44 -33.45
CA PRO A 257 26.60 5.03 -32.08
C PRO A 257 25.35 5.88 -31.80
N LEU A 258 24.68 6.38 -32.84
CA LEU A 258 23.41 7.15 -32.65
C LEU A 258 22.32 6.36 -31.93
N TRP A 259 22.39 5.01 -31.91
CA TRP A 259 21.45 4.23 -31.10
C TRP A 259 21.56 4.48 -29.61
N LEU A 260 22.69 5.04 -29.11
CA LEU A 260 22.82 5.53 -27.73
C LEU A 260 21.85 6.67 -27.43
N LEU A 261 21.47 7.49 -28.44
CA LEU A 261 20.44 8.52 -28.24
C LEU A 261 19.07 7.93 -27.93
N ALA A 262 18.74 6.79 -28.52
CA ALA A 262 17.49 6.08 -28.18
C ALA A 262 17.52 5.54 -26.75
N LEU A 263 18.68 5.04 -26.28
CA LEU A 263 18.85 4.63 -24.88
C LEU A 263 18.72 5.83 -23.93
N LEU A 264 19.35 6.94 -24.27
CA LEU A 264 19.27 8.18 -23.47
C LEU A 264 17.82 8.71 -23.40
N ALA A 265 17.13 8.77 -24.54
CA ALA A 265 15.74 9.20 -24.61
C ALA A 265 14.82 8.26 -23.78
N GLY A 266 15.04 6.94 -23.87
CA GLY A 266 14.34 5.96 -23.06
C GLY A 266 14.61 6.14 -21.56
N ALA A 267 15.86 6.38 -21.15
CA ALA A 267 16.22 6.64 -19.76
C ALA A 267 15.59 7.94 -19.23
N LEU A 268 15.60 9.00 -20.01
CA LEU A 268 14.95 10.27 -19.65
C LEU A 268 13.43 10.11 -19.51
N ALA A 269 12.78 9.47 -20.47
CA ALA A 269 11.35 9.17 -20.42
C ALA A 269 11.01 8.29 -19.19
N TYR A 270 11.87 7.31 -18.89
CA TYR A 270 11.72 6.42 -17.74
C TYR A 270 11.84 7.16 -16.40
N CYS A 271 12.72 8.15 -16.30
CA CYS A 271 12.93 8.92 -15.07
C CYS A 271 12.05 10.19 -14.97
N TRP A 272 11.37 10.59 -16.05
CA TRP A 272 10.64 11.86 -16.13
C TRP A 272 9.60 12.05 -15.01
N ARG A 273 8.70 11.07 -14.83
CA ARG A 273 7.67 11.16 -13.77
C ARG A 273 8.26 11.27 -12.37
N PRO A 274 9.21 10.43 -11.94
CA PRO A 274 9.90 10.62 -10.67
C PRO A 274 10.58 11.98 -10.51
N MET A 275 11.22 12.49 -11.56
CA MET A 275 11.87 13.80 -11.51
C MET A 275 10.84 14.94 -11.32
N ARG A 276 9.71 14.89 -12.03
CA ARG A 276 8.60 15.84 -11.85
C ARG A 276 8.04 15.78 -10.43
N ARG A 277 7.80 14.59 -9.89
CA ARG A 277 7.33 14.40 -8.51
C ARG A 277 8.33 14.88 -7.47
N LEU A 278 9.62 14.64 -7.70
CA LEU A 278 10.69 15.16 -6.86
C LEU A 278 10.66 16.69 -6.85
N ALA A 279 10.56 17.33 -8.01
CA ALA A 279 10.50 18.78 -8.12
C ALA A 279 9.27 19.39 -7.39
N ALA A 280 8.17 18.66 -7.30
CA ALA A 280 6.99 19.09 -6.54
C ALA A 280 7.15 18.95 -5.01
N GLN A 281 8.06 18.09 -4.54
CA GLN A 281 8.19 17.71 -3.12
C GLN A 281 9.49 18.19 -2.46
N TRP A 282 10.43 18.83 -3.18
CA TRP A 282 11.75 19.18 -2.64
C TRP A 282 11.82 20.55 -1.94
N GLN A 283 10.69 21.21 -1.74
CA GLN A 283 10.65 22.45 -0.94
C GLN A 283 11.10 22.13 0.48
N GLY A 284 11.93 23.01 1.05
CA GLY A 284 12.55 22.80 2.37
C GLY A 284 13.87 22.00 2.36
N TYR A 285 14.22 21.35 1.23
CA TYR A 285 15.52 20.64 1.11
C TYR A 285 16.59 21.56 0.49
N GLY A 286 17.82 21.49 1.00
CA GLY A 286 18.96 22.18 0.43
C GLY A 286 19.35 21.65 -0.95
N TRP A 287 20.06 22.48 -1.76
CA TRP A 287 20.44 22.10 -3.11
C TRP A 287 21.28 20.79 -3.20
N PRO A 288 22.22 20.49 -2.24
CA PRO A 288 22.96 19.24 -2.30
C PRO A 288 22.05 18.01 -2.14
N GLN A 289 21.06 18.10 -1.25
CA GLN A 289 20.09 17.02 -1.04
C GLN A 289 19.20 16.80 -2.26
N ARG A 290 18.78 17.88 -2.94
CA ARG A 290 17.99 17.82 -4.20
C ARG A 290 18.78 17.15 -5.31
N LEU A 291 20.05 17.55 -5.50
CA LEU A 291 20.94 16.96 -6.49
C LEU A 291 21.16 15.47 -6.20
N TRP A 292 21.43 15.14 -4.96
CA TRP A 292 21.64 13.75 -4.53
C TRP A 292 20.38 12.91 -4.76
N ALA A 293 19.20 13.41 -4.38
CA ALA A 293 17.93 12.75 -4.64
C ALA A 293 17.69 12.53 -6.14
N LEU A 294 18.01 13.51 -6.99
CA LEU A 294 17.88 13.38 -8.44
C LEU A 294 18.77 12.26 -9.01
N LEU A 295 20.02 12.19 -8.55
CA LEU A 295 20.97 11.15 -8.98
C LEU A 295 20.58 9.74 -8.52
N LEU A 296 19.85 9.63 -7.40
CA LEU A 296 19.38 8.36 -6.87
C LEU A 296 18.17 7.78 -7.64
N ILE A 297 17.38 8.60 -8.34
CA ILE A 297 16.19 8.15 -9.06
C ILE A 297 16.48 6.99 -10.02
N PRO A 298 17.42 7.07 -10.96
CA PRO A 298 17.69 5.97 -11.89
C PRO A 298 18.15 4.70 -11.17
N LEU A 299 18.95 4.83 -10.13
CA LEU A 299 19.40 3.69 -9.32
C LEU A 299 18.23 3.00 -8.60
N ILE A 300 17.35 3.77 -7.97
CA ILE A 300 16.15 3.25 -7.28
C ILE A 300 15.23 2.56 -8.28
N ARG A 301 15.01 3.16 -9.46
CA ARG A 301 14.19 2.56 -10.52
C ARG A 301 14.74 1.22 -10.99
N LEU A 302 16.04 1.18 -11.30
CA LEU A 302 16.71 -0.05 -11.71
C LEU A 302 16.61 -1.13 -10.63
N ALA A 303 16.94 -0.79 -9.38
CA ALA A 303 16.86 -1.72 -8.26
C ALA A 303 15.44 -2.25 -8.05
N GLY A 304 14.42 -1.40 -8.18
CA GLY A 304 13.01 -1.79 -8.08
C GLY A 304 12.59 -2.74 -9.20
N ASP A 305 13.02 -2.50 -10.44
CA ASP A 305 12.70 -3.39 -11.55
C ASP A 305 13.42 -4.74 -11.46
N VAL A 306 14.70 -4.76 -11.08
CA VAL A 306 15.43 -6.01 -10.82
C VAL A 306 14.76 -6.81 -9.69
N ALA A 307 14.40 -6.15 -8.59
CA ALA A 307 13.68 -6.79 -7.49
C ALA A 307 12.36 -7.44 -7.95
N LYS A 308 11.61 -6.74 -8.80
CA LYS A 308 10.35 -7.26 -9.37
C LYS A 308 10.59 -8.41 -10.34
N MET A 309 11.63 -8.34 -11.16
CA MET A 309 12.00 -9.42 -12.10
C MET A 309 12.39 -10.70 -11.36
N LEU A 310 13.01 -10.59 -10.20
CA LEU A 310 13.36 -11.76 -9.37
C LEU A 310 12.17 -12.26 -8.53
N GLY A 311 11.33 -11.37 -8.03
CA GLY A 311 10.22 -11.72 -7.14
C GLY A 311 9.05 -12.37 -7.88
N TYR A 312 8.67 -11.88 -9.05
CA TYR A 312 7.51 -12.35 -9.79
C TYR A 312 7.57 -13.85 -10.15
N PRO A 313 8.68 -14.38 -10.71
CA PRO A 313 8.79 -15.82 -10.98
C PRO A 313 8.74 -16.68 -9.72
N ALA A 314 9.26 -16.17 -8.60
CA ALA A 314 9.15 -16.89 -7.32
C ALA A 314 7.68 -17.03 -6.88
N GLY A 315 6.87 -15.99 -7.06
CA GLY A 315 5.43 -16.02 -6.85
C GLY A 315 4.71 -17.01 -7.78
N LEU A 316 5.03 -16.96 -9.08
CA LEU A 316 4.45 -17.90 -10.06
C LEU A 316 4.79 -19.37 -9.75
N ARG A 317 6.04 -19.66 -9.31
CA ARG A 317 6.44 -21.01 -8.89
C ARG A 317 5.60 -21.46 -7.68
N TRP A 318 5.42 -20.59 -6.69
CA TRP A 318 4.56 -20.87 -5.54
C TRP A 318 3.14 -21.15 -5.99
N ARG A 319 2.54 -20.31 -6.86
CA ARG A 319 1.20 -20.48 -7.40
C ARG A 319 1.03 -21.83 -8.12
N ARG A 320 1.99 -22.22 -8.95
CA ARG A 320 1.99 -23.52 -9.65
C ARG A 320 1.98 -24.70 -8.68
N ARG A 321 2.77 -24.63 -7.59
CA ARG A 321 2.84 -25.66 -6.54
C ARG A 321 1.56 -25.77 -5.71
N ASN A 322 0.84 -24.68 -5.58
CA ASN A 322 -0.39 -24.58 -4.77
C ASN A 322 -1.66 -24.53 -5.63
N ARG A 323 -1.59 -24.95 -6.90
CA ARG A 323 -2.70 -24.84 -7.86
C ARG A 323 -4.00 -25.55 -7.43
N ALA A 324 -3.93 -26.51 -6.53
CA ALA A 324 -5.06 -27.24 -5.99
C ALA A 324 -5.85 -26.48 -4.90
N ARG A 325 -5.33 -25.34 -4.42
CA ARG A 325 -6.04 -24.51 -3.44
C ARG A 325 -7.07 -23.64 -4.15
N ASP A 326 -8.32 -23.70 -3.73
CA ASP A 326 -9.40 -22.91 -4.36
C ASP A 326 -9.22 -21.40 -4.16
N GLU A 327 -8.71 -20.99 -3.03
CA GLU A 327 -8.49 -19.58 -2.67
C GLU A 327 -7.57 -18.80 -3.63
N ILE A 328 -6.63 -19.48 -4.32
CA ILE A 328 -5.78 -18.83 -5.32
C ILE A 328 -6.51 -18.54 -6.63
N HIS A 329 -7.68 -19.14 -6.84
CA HIS A 329 -8.53 -18.92 -8.00
C HIS A 329 -9.55 -17.80 -7.77
N TRP A 330 -9.18 -16.83 -6.97
CA TRP A 330 -10.01 -15.73 -6.48
C TRP A 330 -10.86 -15.02 -7.55
N ARG A 331 -10.39 -14.98 -8.82
CA ARG A 331 -11.15 -14.38 -9.94
C ARG A 331 -12.43 -15.14 -10.30
N ARG A 332 -12.56 -16.41 -9.90
CA ARG A 332 -13.78 -17.20 -10.16
C ARG A 332 -14.97 -16.70 -9.35
N ALA A 333 -14.70 -16.02 -8.23
CA ALA A 333 -15.74 -15.46 -7.38
C ALA A 333 -16.33 -14.14 -7.92
N PHE A 334 -15.74 -13.56 -8.99
CA PHE A 334 -16.20 -12.29 -9.55
C PHE A 334 -17.24 -12.52 -10.65
N THR A 335 -18.41 -11.90 -10.48
CA THR A 335 -19.55 -12.02 -11.39
C THR A 335 -19.66 -10.85 -12.37
N SER A 336 -19.02 -9.71 -12.10
CA SER A 336 -19.14 -8.48 -12.90
C SER A 336 -18.45 -8.52 -14.26
N GLY A 337 -17.68 -9.56 -14.56
CA GLY A 337 -16.88 -9.65 -15.80
C GLY A 337 -15.73 -8.65 -15.88
N ARG A 338 -15.47 -7.83 -14.84
CA ARG A 338 -14.35 -6.90 -14.77
C ARG A 338 -13.01 -7.66 -14.78
N ARG A 339 -12.09 -7.21 -15.62
CA ARG A 339 -10.74 -7.79 -15.71
C ARG A 339 -9.81 -7.00 -14.81
N TYR A 340 -9.38 -7.60 -13.71
CA TYR A 340 -8.42 -7.04 -12.77
C TYR A 340 -6.99 -7.52 -13.09
N GLY A 341 -6.06 -6.59 -13.27
CA GLY A 341 -4.61 -6.86 -13.44
C GLY A 341 -4.12 -6.91 -14.87
#